data_c683563a0da050dc2acc44081e558c6b
#
_entry.id   c683563a0da050dc2acc44081e558c6b
#
_cell.length_a   1.000
_cell.length_b   1.000
_cell.length_c   1.000
_cell.angle_alpha   90.00
_cell.angle_beta   90.00
_cell.angle_gamma   90.00
#
_symmetry.space_group_name_H-M   'P 1'
#
loop_
_entity.id
_entity.type
_entity.pdbx_description
1 polymer ?
#
loop_
_entity_poly.entity_id
_entity_poly.type
_entity_poly.pdbx_seq_one_letter_code
_entity_poly.pdbx_strand_id
1 'polypeptide(L)'
;MSTFTLNGKQVPFEAGETIMQAAWRSGIEIPHYCWHPGLSVAANCRMCLVHIESGRQMAMPIVKWDEKKKAYVPDTKPKLTPACQQTAAEGMVISSESAEVKRAQASVQELLLLNHPVDCPICDQAGECKLQDYYYEHQSTVKRKRTEPVHKPKGVRFGPTIVYDAERCIMCTRCIRVCDELAGDHVLDMRERGNRNEITVAQGRELDHRYTLMTEHVCPVGALTSRDFRFKARVWFLKSQDGVCSGCATGCNTHVDFDPRYGK
;
A
#
# COMPACT_ATOMS: atom_id res chain seq x y z
N MET A 1 -28.19 -7.56 -9.62
CA MET A 1 -26.83 -7.39 -9.06
C MET A 1 -27.00 -6.89 -7.63
N SER A 2 -26.34 -7.56 -6.70
CA SER A 2 -26.33 -7.10 -5.31
C SER A 2 -25.55 -5.78 -5.20
N THR A 3 -25.97 -4.87 -4.33
CA THR A 3 -25.36 -3.56 -4.13
C THR A 3 -25.17 -3.23 -2.66
N PHE A 4 -24.19 -2.44 -2.36
CA PHE A 4 -24.02 -1.77 -1.07
C PHE A 4 -23.83 -0.26 -1.29
N THR A 5 -23.99 0.53 -0.24
CA THR A 5 -23.76 1.98 -0.29
C THR A 5 -22.39 2.32 0.27
N LEU A 6 -21.54 3.03 -0.52
CA LEU A 6 -20.27 3.57 -0.08
C LEU A 6 -20.25 5.09 -0.26
N ASN A 7 -20.12 5.83 0.83
CA ASN A 7 -20.15 7.29 0.82
C ASN A 7 -21.39 7.86 0.08
N GLY A 8 -22.56 7.23 0.29
CA GLY A 8 -23.80 7.61 -0.37
C GLY A 8 -23.98 7.13 -1.81
N LYS A 9 -22.99 6.47 -2.42
CA LYS A 9 -23.08 5.93 -3.78
C LYS A 9 -23.38 4.43 -3.75
N GLN A 10 -24.24 3.96 -4.66
CA GLN A 10 -24.52 2.53 -4.84
C GLN A 10 -23.35 1.87 -5.59
N VAL A 11 -22.80 0.83 -4.99
CA VAL A 11 -21.66 0.06 -5.54
C VAL A 11 -22.13 -1.36 -5.81
N PRO A 12 -22.13 -1.82 -7.07
CA PRO A 12 -22.45 -3.21 -7.39
C PRO A 12 -21.27 -4.11 -7.01
N PHE A 13 -21.58 -5.30 -6.52
CA PHE A 13 -20.57 -6.29 -6.17
C PHE A 13 -20.96 -7.71 -6.60
N GLU A 14 -19.96 -8.55 -6.73
CA GLU A 14 -20.10 -9.98 -7.01
C GLU A 14 -19.97 -10.81 -5.74
N ALA A 15 -20.54 -12.01 -5.75
CA ALA A 15 -20.49 -12.87 -4.57
C ALA A 15 -19.02 -13.19 -4.18
N GLY A 16 -18.67 -12.94 -2.93
CA GLY A 16 -17.32 -13.15 -2.41
C GLY A 16 -16.37 -11.97 -2.55
N GLU A 17 -16.71 -10.94 -3.32
CA GLU A 17 -15.88 -9.72 -3.39
C GLU A 17 -15.76 -9.01 -2.04
N THR A 18 -14.59 -8.46 -1.79
CA THR A 18 -14.39 -7.55 -0.66
C THR A 18 -14.89 -6.14 -1.02
N ILE A 19 -15.14 -5.34 0.02
CA ILE A 19 -15.51 -3.92 -0.16
C ILE A 19 -14.48 -3.19 -1.03
N MET A 20 -13.18 -3.49 -0.83
CA MET A 20 -12.08 -2.89 -1.60
C MET A 20 -12.14 -3.27 -3.09
N GLN A 21 -12.37 -4.54 -3.41
CA GLN A 21 -12.43 -5.01 -4.80
C GLN A 21 -13.61 -4.37 -5.55
N ALA A 22 -14.78 -4.38 -4.93
CA ALA A 22 -15.97 -3.76 -5.53
C ALA A 22 -15.82 -2.24 -5.71
N ALA A 23 -15.25 -1.55 -4.72
CA ALA A 23 -14.95 -0.11 -4.80
C ALA A 23 -13.97 0.19 -5.94
N TRP A 24 -12.86 -0.56 -6.01
CA TRP A 24 -11.84 -0.43 -7.05
C TRP A 24 -12.42 -0.61 -8.46
N ARG A 25 -13.21 -1.67 -8.67
CA ARG A 25 -13.88 -1.94 -9.96
C ARG A 25 -14.88 -0.85 -10.34
N SER A 26 -15.43 -0.18 -9.35
CA SER A 26 -16.38 0.95 -9.55
C SER A 26 -15.68 2.32 -9.63
N GLY A 27 -14.35 2.37 -9.68
CA GLY A 27 -13.59 3.62 -9.75
C GLY A 27 -13.62 4.46 -8.47
N ILE A 28 -13.95 3.86 -7.32
CA ILE A 28 -13.97 4.54 -6.02
C ILE A 28 -12.69 4.19 -5.27
N GLU A 29 -11.86 5.18 -5.01
CA GLU A 29 -10.63 4.99 -4.26
C GLU A 29 -10.89 4.91 -2.75
N ILE A 30 -10.38 3.83 -2.12
CA ILE A 30 -10.22 3.71 -0.67
C ILE A 30 -8.71 3.71 -0.40
N PRO A 31 -8.18 4.61 0.45
CA PRO A 31 -6.75 4.68 0.72
C PRO A 31 -6.16 3.34 1.16
N HIS A 32 -5.02 2.94 0.58
CA HIS A 32 -4.40 1.65 0.88
C HIS A 32 -2.91 1.62 0.51
N TYR A 33 -2.13 0.76 1.19
CA TYR A 33 -0.73 0.49 0.85
C TYR A 33 -0.49 -0.98 0.49
N CYS A 34 -0.91 -1.91 1.35
CA CYS A 34 -0.57 -3.32 1.16
C CYS A 34 -1.46 -4.03 0.13
N TRP A 35 -2.67 -3.56 -0.10
CA TRP A 35 -3.58 -4.14 -1.09
C TRP A 35 -3.15 -3.78 -2.52
N HIS A 36 -3.27 -4.74 -3.42
CA HIS A 36 -3.07 -4.59 -4.86
C HIS A 36 -4.04 -5.52 -5.59
N PRO A 37 -4.71 -5.09 -6.70
CA PRO A 37 -5.73 -5.89 -7.36
C PRO A 37 -5.24 -7.23 -7.90
N GLY A 38 -3.97 -7.35 -8.24
CA GLY A 38 -3.35 -8.56 -8.76
C GLY A 38 -2.62 -9.43 -7.72
N LEU A 39 -2.77 -9.16 -6.41
CA LEU A 39 -2.09 -9.90 -5.36
C LEU A 39 -3.06 -10.32 -4.25
N SER A 40 -2.71 -11.36 -3.51
CA SER A 40 -3.47 -11.79 -2.34
C SER A 40 -3.58 -10.67 -1.28
N VAL A 41 -4.55 -10.80 -0.37
CA VAL A 41 -4.83 -9.78 0.65
C VAL A 41 -3.92 -9.96 1.87
N ALA A 42 -3.00 -9.05 2.11
CA ALA A 42 -2.14 -9.03 3.30
C ALA A 42 -2.81 -8.42 4.54
N ALA A 43 -3.71 -7.47 4.38
CA ALA A 43 -4.46 -6.77 5.44
C ALA A 43 -3.59 -6.18 6.57
N ASN A 44 -2.32 -5.86 6.34
CA ASN A 44 -1.34 -5.47 7.36
C ASN A 44 -1.19 -3.95 7.55
N CYS A 45 -1.42 -3.11 6.51
CA CYS A 45 -1.19 -1.67 6.60
C CYS A 45 -2.27 -0.90 7.36
N ARG A 46 -3.49 -1.40 7.42
CA ARG A 46 -4.65 -0.76 8.07
C ARG A 46 -5.04 0.61 7.50
N MET A 47 -4.52 1.01 6.36
CA MET A 47 -4.91 2.29 5.73
C MET A 47 -6.32 2.26 5.15
N CYS A 48 -6.81 1.10 4.73
CA CYS A 48 -8.13 0.90 4.14
C CYS A 48 -9.27 0.70 5.16
N LEU A 49 -9.14 1.26 6.36
CA LEU A 49 -10.22 1.20 7.35
C LEU A 49 -11.44 1.97 6.84
N VAL A 50 -12.62 1.36 7.02
CA VAL A 50 -13.92 1.92 6.73
C VAL A 50 -14.86 1.74 7.94
N HIS A 51 -15.85 2.59 8.06
CA HIS A 51 -16.92 2.48 9.04
C HIS A 51 -18.12 1.80 8.40
N ILE A 52 -18.58 0.68 8.95
CA ILE A 52 -19.82 0.01 8.56
C ILE A 52 -20.92 0.59 9.44
N GLU A 53 -21.78 1.42 8.87
CA GLU A 53 -22.86 2.11 9.56
C GLU A 53 -24.06 1.18 9.76
N SER A 54 -24.37 0.35 8.77
CA SER A 54 -25.42 -0.66 8.84
C SER A 54 -25.14 -1.86 7.94
N GLY A 55 -25.84 -2.96 8.17
CA GLY A 55 -25.69 -4.21 7.43
C GLY A 55 -24.83 -5.24 8.17
N ARG A 56 -24.34 -6.26 7.44
CA ARG A 56 -23.59 -7.37 8.03
C ARG A 56 -22.23 -6.91 8.54
N GLN A 57 -22.08 -6.93 9.86
CA GLN A 57 -20.79 -6.69 10.53
C GLN A 57 -20.03 -8.02 10.72
N MET A 58 -18.72 -7.93 10.91
CA MET A 58 -17.94 -9.11 11.32
C MET A 58 -18.49 -9.68 12.63
N ALA A 59 -18.52 -11.00 12.73
CA ALA A 59 -19.18 -11.75 13.80
C ALA A 59 -18.66 -11.50 15.23
N MET A 60 -17.49 -10.87 15.40
CA MET A 60 -16.95 -10.61 16.73
C MET A 60 -17.48 -9.28 17.29
N PRO A 61 -18.25 -9.31 18.39
CA PRO A 61 -18.69 -8.09 19.06
C PRO A 61 -17.49 -7.32 19.59
N ILE A 62 -17.52 -5.99 19.47
CA ILE A 62 -16.60 -5.15 20.21
C ILE A 62 -17.07 -5.12 21.64
N VAL A 63 -16.17 -5.41 22.55
CA VAL A 63 -16.43 -5.35 23.99
C VAL A 63 -15.45 -4.37 24.63
N LYS A 64 -15.92 -3.70 25.68
CA LYS A 64 -15.08 -2.88 26.56
C LYS A 64 -15.21 -3.37 27.99
N TRP A 65 -14.17 -3.17 28.76
CA TRP A 65 -14.22 -3.43 30.20
C TRP A 65 -15.07 -2.37 30.90
N ASP A 66 -16.05 -2.79 31.67
CA ASP A 66 -16.88 -1.92 32.54
C ASP A 66 -16.41 -2.10 33.97
N GLU A 67 -15.78 -1.07 34.52
CA GLU A 67 -15.24 -1.07 35.89
C GLU A 67 -16.31 -1.26 36.97
N LYS A 68 -17.54 -0.79 36.74
CA LYS A 68 -18.64 -0.92 37.68
C LYS A 68 -19.21 -2.33 37.68
N LYS A 69 -19.30 -2.94 36.52
CA LYS A 69 -19.83 -4.30 36.37
C LYS A 69 -18.75 -5.37 36.53
N LYS A 70 -17.47 -4.96 36.57
CA LYS A 70 -16.30 -5.88 36.55
C LYS A 70 -16.42 -6.98 35.50
N ALA A 71 -16.90 -6.60 34.33
CA ALA A 71 -17.17 -7.50 33.21
C ALA A 71 -16.96 -6.81 31.86
N TYR A 72 -16.70 -7.61 30.83
CA TYR A 72 -16.73 -7.12 29.48
C TYR A 72 -18.18 -6.93 29.01
N VAL A 73 -18.50 -5.71 28.56
CA VAL A 73 -19.80 -5.35 28.02
C VAL A 73 -19.71 -4.93 26.56
N PRO A 74 -20.78 -5.09 25.76
CA PRO A 74 -20.78 -4.59 24.39
C PRO A 74 -20.40 -3.10 24.32
N ASP A 75 -19.52 -2.76 23.38
CA ASP A 75 -19.17 -1.36 23.11
C ASP A 75 -20.05 -0.82 21.99
N THR A 76 -20.53 0.40 22.18
CA THR A 76 -21.35 1.12 21.20
C THR A 76 -20.51 1.92 20.19
N LYS A 77 -19.17 1.94 20.36
CA LYS A 77 -18.32 2.65 19.42
C LYS A 77 -18.35 1.99 18.04
N PRO A 78 -18.35 2.78 16.96
CA PRO A 78 -18.31 2.24 15.63
C PRO A 78 -17.03 1.42 15.40
N LYS A 79 -17.19 0.23 14.83
CA LYS A 79 -16.07 -0.64 14.49
C LYS A 79 -15.51 -0.26 13.13
N LEU A 80 -14.25 0.16 13.11
CA LEU A 80 -13.53 0.31 11.86
C LEU A 80 -13.01 -1.05 11.38
N THR A 81 -13.25 -1.34 10.11
CA THR A 81 -12.93 -2.63 9.49
C THR A 81 -12.07 -2.41 8.25
N PRO A 82 -11.05 -3.24 7.97
CA PRO A 82 -10.28 -3.10 6.75
C PRO A 82 -11.10 -3.53 5.53
N ALA A 83 -11.34 -2.59 4.61
CA ALA A 83 -12.13 -2.83 3.39
C ALA A 83 -11.56 -3.94 2.50
N CYS A 84 -10.23 -4.13 2.51
CA CYS A 84 -9.56 -5.17 1.73
C CYS A 84 -9.84 -6.60 2.22
N GLN A 85 -10.32 -6.76 3.46
CA GLN A 85 -10.59 -8.06 4.07
C GLN A 85 -12.08 -8.31 4.27
N GLN A 86 -12.87 -7.25 4.42
CA GLN A 86 -14.30 -7.36 4.66
C GLN A 86 -15.04 -7.68 3.36
N THR A 87 -15.72 -8.82 3.33
CA THR A 87 -16.62 -9.19 2.23
C THR A 87 -17.79 -8.23 2.15
N ALA A 88 -18.12 -7.78 0.95
CA ALA A 88 -19.31 -6.99 0.68
C ALA A 88 -20.59 -7.81 0.91
N ALA A 89 -21.65 -7.16 1.41
CA ALA A 89 -22.95 -7.75 1.56
C ALA A 89 -24.06 -6.78 1.15
N GLU A 90 -25.16 -7.31 0.66
CA GLU A 90 -26.29 -6.52 0.19
C GLU A 90 -26.86 -5.61 1.28
N GLY A 91 -27.13 -4.38 0.92
CA GLY A 91 -27.72 -3.39 1.82
C GLY A 91 -26.76 -2.83 2.89
N MET A 92 -25.45 -3.18 2.86
CA MET A 92 -24.49 -2.50 3.73
C MET A 92 -24.42 -1.02 3.43
N VAL A 93 -24.31 -0.21 4.49
CA VAL A 93 -23.98 1.22 4.38
C VAL A 93 -22.61 1.45 4.99
N ILE A 94 -21.71 2.00 4.20
CA ILE A 94 -20.28 2.08 4.51
C ILE A 94 -19.81 3.51 4.27
N SER A 95 -19.00 4.02 5.20
CA SER A 95 -18.30 5.29 5.03
C SER A 95 -16.79 5.08 5.09
N SER A 96 -16.06 5.57 4.08
CA SER A 96 -14.61 5.72 4.08
C SER A 96 -14.17 7.14 4.46
N GLU A 97 -15.13 8.04 4.76
CA GLU A 97 -14.90 9.47 5.00
C GLU A 97 -15.39 9.96 6.36
N SER A 98 -15.90 9.07 7.21
CA SER A 98 -16.32 9.47 8.55
C SER A 98 -15.17 10.05 9.37
N ALA A 99 -15.45 10.90 10.36
CA ALA A 99 -14.44 11.52 11.20
C ALA A 99 -13.55 10.47 11.92
N GLU A 100 -14.14 9.33 12.31
CA GLU A 100 -13.42 8.20 12.91
C GLU A 100 -12.45 7.56 11.93
N VAL A 101 -12.88 7.34 10.68
CA VAL A 101 -12.05 6.78 9.61
C VAL A 101 -10.89 7.72 9.31
N LYS A 102 -11.14 9.01 9.11
CA LYS A 102 -10.07 10.00 8.84
C LYS A 102 -9.06 10.08 9.98
N ARG A 103 -9.51 10.05 11.26
CA ARG A 103 -8.58 9.99 12.40
C ARG A 103 -7.76 8.71 12.42
N ALA A 104 -8.34 7.58 12.09
CA ALA A 104 -7.63 6.30 12.04
C ALA A 104 -6.60 6.28 10.91
N GLN A 105 -6.95 6.74 9.73
CA GLN A 105 -6.04 6.88 8.58
C GLN A 105 -4.88 7.83 8.89
N ALA A 106 -5.15 8.99 9.50
CA ALA A 106 -4.12 9.92 9.95
C ALA A 106 -3.17 9.28 10.98
N SER A 107 -3.70 8.46 11.90
CA SER A 107 -2.88 7.75 12.89
C SER A 107 -2.01 6.67 12.23
N VAL A 108 -2.52 5.95 11.22
CA VAL A 108 -1.73 5.00 10.43
C VAL A 108 -0.61 5.71 9.68
N GLN A 109 -0.94 6.84 9.05
CA GLN A 109 0.04 7.67 8.34
C GLN A 109 1.15 8.15 9.28
N GLU A 110 0.79 8.67 10.45
CA GLU A 110 1.76 9.10 11.46
C GLU A 110 2.66 7.93 11.90
N LEU A 111 2.09 6.74 12.15
CA LEU A 111 2.85 5.55 12.54
C LEU A 111 3.90 5.17 11.48
N LEU A 112 3.53 5.19 10.21
CA LEU A 112 4.47 4.89 9.11
C LEU A 112 5.58 5.94 9.01
N LEU A 113 5.28 7.20 9.30
CA LEU A 113 6.24 8.30 9.24
C LEU A 113 7.16 8.41 10.46
N LEU A 114 6.92 7.65 11.56
CA LEU A 114 7.76 7.73 12.76
C LEU A 114 9.25 7.47 12.49
N ASN A 115 9.56 6.49 11.64
CA ASN A 115 10.92 6.09 11.28
C ASN A 115 11.25 6.37 9.81
N HIS A 116 10.27 6.80 9.00
CA HIS A 116 10.51 7.14 7.61
C HIS A 116 11.41 8.38 7.50
N PRO A 117 12.43 8.39 6.64
CA PRO A 117 13.43 9.47 6.62
C PRO A 117 12.87 10.82 6.14
N VAL A 118 11.72 10.82 5.44
CA VAL A 118 11.07 12.03 4.86
C VAL A 118 12.07 12.84 4.02
N ASP A 119 12.93 12.11 3.29
CA ASP A 119 13.95 12.64 2.39
C ASP A 119 13.44 12.78 0.94
N CYS A 120 12.16 13.16 0.78
CA CYS A 120 11.51 13.28 -0.53
C CYS A 120 12.31 14.06 -1.58
N PRO A 121 13.04 15.15 -1.25
CA PRO A 121 13.85 15.86 -2.24
C PRO A 121 14.93 15.01 -2.89
N ILE A 122 15.41 13.97 -2.25
CA ILE A 122 16.41 13.02 -2.78
C ILE A 122 15.86 11.61 -2.99
N CYS A 123 14.57 11.39 -2.72
CA CYS A 123 13.91 10.11 -2.97
C CYS A 123 13.47 10.01 -4.41
N ASP A 124 13.78 8.92 -5.06
CA ASP A 124 13.45 8.71 -6.48
C ASP A 124 11.95 8.58 -6.75
N GLN A 125 11.19 8.15 -5.75
CA GLN A 125 9.73 7.99 -5.82
C GLN A 125 8.95 9.31 -5.63
N ALA A 126 9.61 10.44 -5.38
CA ALA A 126 8.91 11.70 -5.18
C ALA A 126 8.07 12.07 -6.40
N GLY A 127 6.81 12.48 -6.17
CA GLY A 127 5.84 12.81 -7.22
C GLY A 127 4.94 11.65 -7.67
N GLU A 128 5.26 10.41 -7.30
CA GLU A 128 4.45 9.21 -7.56
C GLU A 128 4.36 8.29 -6.34
N CYS A 129 4.61 8.84 -5.15
CA CYS A 129 4.66 8.09 -3.90
C CYS A 129 3.34 8.15 -3.15
N LYS A 130 2.67 7.01 -2.99
CA LYS A 130 1.40 6.93 -2.25
C LYS A 130 1.53 7.38 -0.78
N LEU A 131 2.71 7.22 -0.15
CA LEU A 131 2.94 7.73 1.20
C LEU A 131 2.94 9.27 1.22
N GLN A 132 3.51 9.90 0.19
CA GLN A 132 3.52 11.35 0.03
C GLN A 132 2.12 11.89 -0.27
N ASP A 133 1.38 11.25 -1.18
CA ASP A 133 0.02 11.66 -1.54
C ASP A 133 -0.90 11.66 -0.31
N TYR A 134 -0.94 10.54 0.42
CA TYR A 134 -1.78 10.43 1.62
C TYR A 134 -1.29 11.30 2.78
N TYR A 135 -0.01 11.67 2.82
CA TYR A 135 0.47 12.67 3.78
C TYR A 135 -0.21 14.04 3.55
N TYR A 136 -0.29 14.47 2.30
CA TYR A 136 -0.98 15.72 1.96
C TYR A 136 -2.50 15.66 2.22
N GLU A 137 -3.12 14.52 1.96
CA GLU A 137 -4.56 14.35 2.21
C GLU A 137 -4.91 14.38 3.71
N HIS A 138 -4.09 13.78 4.56
CA HIS A 138 -4.37 13.63 5.99
C HIS A 138 -3.68 14.68 6.87
N GLN A 139 -2.79 15.49 6.30
CA GLN A 139 -2.11 16.62 6.93
C GLN A 139 -1.69 16.38 8.40
N SER A 140 -0.95 15.33 8.64
CA SER A 140 -0.37 15.08 9.95
C SER A 140 0.78 16.07 10.18
N THR A 141 0.47 17.16 10.86
CA THR A 141 1.36 18.34 10.91
C THR A 141 2.47 18.25 11.92
N VAL A 142 2.39 17.36 12.91
CA VAL A 142 3.39 17.34 14.00
C VAL A 142 3.85 15.92 14.27
N LYS A 143 5.15 15.70 14.08
CA LYS A 143 5.80 14.47 14.50
C LYS A 143 5.88 14.42 16.02
N ARG A 144 5.09 13.55 16.64
CA ARG A 144 5.03 13.41 18.12
C ARG A 144 6.17 12.58 18.70
N LYS A 145 6.93 11.88 17.85
CA LYS A 145 8.09 11.09 18.27
C LYS A 145 9.19 11.99 18.85
N ARG A 146 9.68 11.66 20.04
CA ARG A 146 10.73 12.37 20.75
C ARG A 146 12.10 11.68 20.70
N THR A 147 12.15 10.45 20.16
CA THR A 147 13.38 9.67 20.02
C THR A 147 13.87 9.71 18.58
N GLU A 148 15.15 9.48 18.38
CA GLU A 148 15.73 9.34 17.05
C GLU A 148 15.05 8.25 16.23
N PRO A 149 14.90 8.42 14.92
CA PRO A 149 14.45 7.36 14.02
C PRO A 149 15.37 6.13 14.10
N VAL A 150 14.80 4.96 13.86
CA VAL A 150 15.62 3.75 13.71
C VAL A 150 16.27 3.77 12.33
N HIS A 151 17.59 3.76 12.31
CA HIS A 151 18.35 3.66 11.07
C HIS A 151 18.45 2.21 10.60
N LYS A 152 18.30 2.03 9.29
CA LYS A 152 18.32 0.74 8.60
C LYS A 152 19.26 0.80 7.39
N PRO A 153 19.68 -0.35 6.82
CA PRO A 153 20.52 -0.36 5.62
C PRO A 153 19.89 0.39 4.45
N LYS A 154 20.71 1.17 3.75
CA LYS A 154 20.32 1.94 2.56
C LYS A 154 21.17 1.53 1.38
N GLY A 155 20.58 1.58 0.17
CA GLY A 155 21.32 1.31 -1.06
C GLY A 155 21.79 -0.13 -1.22
N VAL A 156 21.10 -1.09 -0.59
CA VAL A 156 21.46 -2.51 -0.65
C VAL A 156 21.04 -3.09 -2.00
N ARG A 157 21.97 -3.73 -2.69
CA ARG A 157 21.67 -4.46 -3.93
C ARG A 157 20.97 -5.77 -3.60
N PHE A 158 19.78 -5.98 -4.15
CA PHE A 158 19.06 -7.24 -4.05
C PHE A 158 19.38 -8.20 -5.21
N GLY A 159 20.01 -7.69 -6.25
CA GLY A 159 20.41 -8.40 -7.45
C GLY A 159 20.97 -7.43 -8.47
N PRO A 160 21.03 -7.80 -9.75
CA PRO A 160 21.62 -6.97 -10.80
C PRO A 160 20.84 -5.68 -11.07
N THR A 161 19.52 -5.68 -10.86
CA THR A 161 18.63 -4.60 -11.30
C THR A 161 18.02 -3.78 -10.17
N ILE A 162 17.75 -4.34 -9.00
CA ILE A 162 17.02 -3.69 -7.90
C ILE A 162 17.97 -3.23 -6.79
N VAL A 163 17.73 -1.99 -6.34
CA VAL A 163 18.37 -1.39 -5.16
C VAL A 163 17.30 -1.14 -4.09
N TYR A 164 17.56 -1.61 -2.88
CA TYR A 164 16.66 -1.51 -1.74
C TYR A 164 17.13 -0.47 -0.73
N ASP A 165 16.18 0.31 -0.21
CA ASP A 165 16.35 1.25 0.90
C ASP A 165 15.39 0.84 2.04
N ALA A 166 15.94 0.27 3.10
CA ALA A 166 15.15 -0.25 4.21
C ALA A 166 14.49 0.84 5.07
N GLU A 167 15.05 2.05 5.12
CA GLU A 167 14.44 3.16 5.83
C GLU A 167 13.17 3.68 5.15
N ARG A 168 13.11 3.60 3.81
CA ARG A 168 11.94 4.00 3.05
C ARG A 168 10.85 2.94 3.00
N CYS A 169 11.17 1.71 3.37
CA CYS A 169 10.23 0.60 3.35
C CYS A 169 9.15 0.74 4.43
N ILE A 170 7.88 0.63 4.03
CA ILE A 170 6.71 0.64 4.92
C ILE A 170 6.18 -0.76 5.24
N MET A 171 6.93 -1.81 4.92
CA MET A 171 6.61 -3.21 5.21
C MET A 171 5.25 -3.69 4.67
N CYS A 172 4.84 -3.20 3.51
CA CYS A 172 3.56 -3.55 2.87
C CYS A 172 3.52 -4.96 2.28
N THR A 173 4.66 -5.61 2.13
CA THR A 173 4.85 -6.98 1.62
C THR A 173 4.44 -7.22 0.15
N ARG A 174 4.15 -6.19 -0.64
CA ARG A 174 3.78 -6.39 -2.05
C ARG A 174 4.89 -7.08 -2.85
N CYS A 175 6.14 -6.68 -2.64
CA CYS A 175 7.30 -7.25 -3.35
C CYS A 175 7.49 -8.74 -3.04
N ILE A 176 7.32 -9.18 -1.78
CA ILE A 176 7.36 -10.59 -1.40
C ILE A 176 6.26 -11.35 -2.16
N ARG A 177 5.03 -10.86 -2.09
CA ARG A 177 3.89 -11.52 -2.75
C ARG A 177 4.01 -11.57 -4.28
N VAL A 178 4.64 -10.57 -4.92
CA VAL A 178 4.98 -10.63 -6.35
C VAL A 178 5.92 -11.79 -6.63
N CYS A 179 6.97 -11.94 -5.82
CA CYS A 179 7.90 -13.06 -5.99
C CYS A 179 7.21 -14.39 -5.77
N ASP A 180 6.41 -14.52 -4.72
CA ASP A 180 5.75 -15.77 -4.36
C ASP A 180 4.64 -16.17 -5.34
N GLU A 181 3.75 -15.21 -5.67
CA GLU A 181 2.50 -15.49 -6.37
C GLU A 181 2.63 -15.40 -7.90
N LEU A 182 3.44 -14.45 -8.41
CA LEU A 182 3.58 -14.23 -9.85
C LEU A 182 4.84 -14.86 -10.41
N ALA A 183 5.97 -14.75 -9.70
CA ALA A 183 7.22 -15.34 -10.16
C ALA A 183 7.37 -16.82 -9.76
N GLY A 184 6.68 -17.26 -8.72
CA GLY A 184 6.84 -18.60 -8.15
C GLY A 184 8.22 -18.81 -7.53
N ASP A 185 8.85 -17.71 -7.08
CA ASP A 185 10.21 -17.68 -6.57
C ASP A 185 10.27 -16.98 -5.20
N HIS A 186 10.37 -17.77 -4.14
CA HIS A 186 10.45 -17.29 -2.75
C HIS A 186 11.85 -16.71 -2.43
N VAL A 187 12.24 -15.67 -3.15
CA VAL A 187 13.56 -15.05 -3.03
C VAL A 187 13.60 -13.91 -2.02
N LEU A 188 12.45 -13.28 -1.75
CA LEU A 188 12.32 -12.20 -0.76
C LEU A 188 11.60 -12.69 0.49
N ASP A 189 12.08 -12.25 1.65
CA ASP A 189 11.44 -12.53 2.93
C ASP A 189 11.64 -11.35 3.89
N MET A 190 11.03 -11.43 5.06
CA MET A 190 11.22 -10.48 6.16
C MET A 190 12.22 -11.01 7.16
N ARG A 191 13.13 -10.16 7.62
CA ARG A 191 13.98 -10.44 8.77
C ARG A 191 13.75 -9.41 9.85
N GLU A 192 14.13 -9.73 11.08
CA GLU A 192 13.92 -8.92 12.26
C GLU A 192 12.43 -8.76 12.61
N ARG A 193 12.09 -7.88 13.54
CA ARG A 193 10.73 -7.63 14.00
C ARG A 193 10.55 -6.23 14.57
N GLY A 194 9.29 -5.81 14.69
CA GLY A 194 8.93 -4.49 15.21
C GLY A 194 9.50 -3.36 14.34
N ASN A 195 10.12 -2.37 14.93
CA ASN A 195 10.67 -1.22 14.23
C ASN A 195 11.99 -1.51 13.48
N ARG A 196 12.58 -2.69 13.67
CA ARG A 196 13.79 -3.14 12.94
C ARG A 196 13.47 -4.05 11.75
N ASN A 197 12.19 -4.43 11.58
CA ASN A 197 11.76 -5.30 10.50
C ASN A 197 12.15 -4.74 9.13
N GLU A 198 12.70 -5.57 8.27
CA GLU A 198 13.13 -5.21 6.91
C GLU A 198 12.95 -6.37 5.93
N ILE A 199 12.92 -6.04 4.64
CA ILE A 199 12.91 -7.05 3.57
C ILE A 199 14.35 -7.51 3.33
N THR A 200 14.53 -8.79 3.09
CA THR A 200 15.83 -9.38 2.78
C THR A 200 15.73 -10.34 1.60
N VAL A 201 16.84 -10.55 0.93
CA VAL A 201 17.00 -11.63 -0.05
C VAL A 201 17.41 -12.90 0.68
N ALA A 202 16.86 -14.03 0.29
CA ALA A 202 17.21 -15.34 0.83
C ALA A 202 18.72 -15.59 0.72
N GLN A 203 19.31 -16.21 1.74
CA GLN A 203 20.76 -16.41 1.82
C GLN A 203 21.28 -17.17 0.62
N GLY A 204 22.35 -16.64 0.00
CA GLY A 204 23.00 -17.24 -1.16
C GLY A 204 22.22 -17.06 -2.48
N ARG A 205 21.20 -16.21 -2.48
CA ARG A 205 20.40 -15.92 -3.67
C ARG A 205 20.46 -14.45 -4.05
N GLU A 206 20.03 -14.14 -5.27
CA GLU A 206 19.82 -12.78 -5.77
C GLU A 206 18.39 -12.64 -6.29
N LEU A 207 17.84 -11.44 -6.21
CA LEU A 207 16.58 -11.08 -6.84
C LEU A 207 16.84 -10.88 -8.34
N ASP A 208 16.79 -11.99 -9.10
CA ASP A 208 17.07 -12.03 -10.54
C ASP A 208 16.19 -13.07 -11.24
N HIS A 209 14.93 -12.73 -11.45
CA HIS A 209 13.96 -13.53 -12.20
C HIS A 209 13.19 -12.65 -13.21
N ARG A 210 12.42 -13.24 -14.10
CA ARG A 210 11.73 -12.53 -15.21
C ARG A 210 10.84 -11.38 -14.75
N TYR A 211 10.33 -11.44 -13.51
CA TYR A 211 9.44 -10.43 -12.93
C TYR A 211 10.13 -9.51 -11.92
N THR A 212 11.46 -9.48 -11.89
CA THR A 212 12.21 -8.69 -10.89
C THR A 212 11.77 -7.22 -10.84
N LEU A 213 11.61 -6.55 -11.98
CA LEU A 213 11.16 -5.15 -12.04
C LEU A 213 9.73 -4.94 -11.55
N MET A 214 8.89 -5.99 -11.52
CA MET A 214 7.55 -5.88 -10.93
C MET A 214 7.61 -5.57 -9.43
N THR A 215 8.70 -5.91 -8.74
CA THR A 215 8.87 -5.61 -7.31
C THR A 215 8.99 -4.10 -7.06
N GLU A 216 9.65 -3.37 -7.96
CA GLU A 216 9.69 -1.90 -7.97
C GLU A 216 8.31 -1.33 -8.34
N HIS A 217 7.74 -1.80 -9.45
CA HIS A 217 6.46 -1.30 -9.97
C HIS A 217 5.32 -1.37 -8.94
N VAL A 218 5.24 -2.44 -8.15
CA VAL A 218 4.21 -2.57 -7.11
C VAL A 218 4.57 -1.88 -5.80
N CYS A 219 5.81 -1.41 -5.64
CA CYS A 219 6.25 -0.76 -4.42
C CYS A 219 5.59 0.63 -4.30
N PRO A 220 4.78 0.89 -3.24
CA PRO A 220 4.06 2.16 -3.13
C PRO A 220 4.93 3.33 -2.67
N VAL A 221 6.22 3.09 -2.43
CA VAL A 221 7.19 4.05 -1.88
C VAL A 221 8.58 3.83 -2.50
N GLY A 222 9.51 4.75 -2.30
CA GLY A 222 10.86 4.68 -2.86
C GLY A 222 11.81 3.69 -2.17
N ALA A 223 11.29 2.55 -1.71
CA ALA A 223 12.10 1.53 -1.06
C ALA A 223 12.79 0.59 -2.03
N LEU A 224 12.13 0.23 -3.14
CA LEU A 224 12.71 -0.55 -4.22
C LEU A 224 12.78 0.33 -5.46
N THR A 225 13.94 0.42 -6.06
CA THR A 225 14.18 1.26 -7.23
C THR A 225 15.03 0.53 -8.25
N SER A 226 14.74 0.76 -9.53
CA SER A 226 15.52 0.21 -10.63
C SER A 226 16.89 0.91 -10.71
N ARG A 227 17.94 0.13 -10.73
CA ARG A 227 19.31 0.63 -10.87
C ARG A 227 19.52 1.44 -12.14
N ASP A 228 18.81 1.08 -13.20
CA ASP A 228 18.97 1.71 -14.50
C ASP A 228 18.30 3.09 -14.58
N PHE A 229 17.20 3.29 -13.85
CA PHE A 229 16.48 4.57 -13.85
C PHE A 229 16.79 5.45 -12.62
N ARG A 230 17.20 4.85 -11.51
CA ARG A 230 17.43 5.54 -10.24
C ARG A 230 18.26 6.81 -10.40
N PHE A 231 17.73 7.94 -9.93
CA PHE A 231 18.34 9.28 -9.94
C PHE A 231 18.62 9.87 -11.33
N LYS A 232 18.02 9.35 -12.39
CA LYS A 232 18.23 9.87 -13.73
C LYS A 232 17.25 10.98 -14.11
N ALA A 233 16.01 10.89 -13.68
CA ALA A 233 15.00 11.90 -13.94
C ALA A 233 14.00 11.99 -12.80
N ARG A 234 13.26 13.11 -12.75
CA ARG A 234 12.10 13.28 -11.89
C ARG A 234 10.84 13.11 -12.71
N VAL A 235 9.87 12.38 -12.17
CA VAL A 235 8.64 12.03 -12.90
C VAL A 235 7.88 13.24 -13.45
N TRP A 236 7.88 14.37 -12.76
CA TRP A 236 7.22 15.60 -13.22
C TRP A 236 7.90 16.30 -14.41
N PHE A 237 9.08 15.86 -14.81
CA PHE A 237 9.75 16.31 -16.02
C PHE A 237 9.54 15.38 -17.21
N LEU A 238 9.03 14.18 -16.96
CA LEU A 238 8.79 13.19 -18.01
C LEU A 238 7.51 13.51 -18.77
N LYS A 239 7.54 13.22 -20.06
CA LYS A 239 6.35 13.12 -20.90
C LYS A 239 6.18 11.67 -21.32
N SER A 240 4.96 11.21 -21.34
CA SER A 240 4.61 9.86 -21.76
C SER A 240 4.00 9.87 -23.14
N GLN A 241 4.35 8.89 -23.96
CA GLN A 241 3.73 8.65 -25.27
C GLN A 241 3.43 7.15 -25.41
N ASP A 242 2.26 6.86 -25.94
CA ASP A 242 1.86 5.50 -26.24
C ASP A 242 2.71 4.93 -27.38
N GLY A 243 3.10 3.68 -27.24
CA GLY A 243 3.93 2.97 -28.19
C GLY A 243 3.64 1.47 -28.21
N VAL A 244 4.37 0.77 -29.03
CA VAL A 244 4.31 -0.69 -29.13
C VAL A 244 5.72 -1.25 -28.90
N CYS A 245 5.82 -2.23 -28.02
CA CYS A 245 7.11 -2.92 -27.76
C CYS A 245 7.58 -3.63 -29.03
N SER A 246 8.82 -3.40 -29.40
CA SER A 246 9.49 -4.03 -30.57
C SER A 246 10.35 -5.25 -30.19
N GLY A 247 10.33 -5.69 -28.93
CA GLY A 247 11.22 -6.76 -28.43
C GLY A 247 10.89 -8.17 -28.94
N CYS A 248 9.63 -8.42 -29.30
CA CYS A 248 9.19 -9.70 -29.86
C CYS A 248 7.88 -9.53 -30.65
N ALA A 249 7.39 -10.61 -31.28
CA ALA A 249 6.19 -10.60 -32.10
C ALA A 249 4.88 -10.33 -31.34
N THR A 250 4.87 -10.33 -30.00
CA THR A 250 3.67 -10.06 -29.19
C THR A 250 3.17 -8.63 -29.35
N GLY A 251 4.06 -7.66 -29.58
CA GLY A 251 3.68 -6.26 -29.80
C GLY A 251 2.88 -5.64 -28.63
N CYS A 252 3.35 -5.84 -27.40
CA CYS A 252 2.68 -5.31 -26.21
C CYS A 252 2.56 -3.78 -26.26
N ASN A 253 1.42 -3.25 -25.82
CA ASN A 253 1.26 -1.82 -25.62
C ASN A 253 2.21 -1.33 -24.53
N THR A 254 2.85 -0.20 -24.77
CA THR A 254 3.80 0.43 -23.86
C THR A 254 3.54 1.92 -23.74
N HIS A 255 3.86 2.47 -22.58
CA HIS A 255 4.06 3.90 -22.42
C HIS A 255 5.56 4.16 -22.40
N VAL A 256 6.02 5.06 -23.26
CA VAL A 256 7.43 5.45 -23.35
C VAL A 256 7.57 6.80 -22.68
N ASP A 257 8.23 6.80 -21.53
CA ASP A 257 8.51 8.03 -20.79
C ASP A 257 9.86 8.61 -21.22
N PHE A 258 9.87 9.89 -21.51
CA PHE A 258 11.07 10.60 -21.96
C PHE A 258 11.16 11.99 -21.34
N ASP A 259 12.37 12.46 -21.14
CA ASP A 259 12.62 13.84 -20.71
C ASP A 259 12.89 14.74 -21.93
N PRO A 260 11.93 15.63 -22.29
CA PRO A 260 12.07 16.45 -23.49
C PRO A 260 13.22 17.45 -23.42
N ARG A 261 13.73 17.75 -22.22
CA ARG A 261 14.85 18.68 -22.04
C ARG A 261 16.19 18.11 -22.54
N TYR A 262 16.30 16.78 -22.54
CA TYR A 262 17.55 16.09 -22.89
C TYR A 262 17.42 15.25 -24.18
N GLY A 263 16.24 15.20 -24.79
CA GLY A 263 15.98 14.39 -25.97
C GLY A 263 16.15 12.88 -25.76
N LYS A 264 16.01 12.41 -24.53
CA LYS A 264 16.26 11.03 -24.13
C LYS A 264 15.06 10.45 -23.40
#